data_253adcf778813cad386f30484e206da8
#
_entry.id   253adcf778813cad386f30484e206da8
#
_cell.length_a   1.000
_cell.length_b   1.000
_cell.length_c   1.000
_cell.angle_alpha   90.00
_cell.angle_beta   90.00
_cell.angle_gamma   90.00
#
_symmetry.space_group_name_H-M   'P 1'
#
loop_
_entity.id
_entity.type
_entity.pdbx_description
1 polymer ?
#
loop_
_entity_poly.entity_id
_entity_poly.type
_entity_poly.pdbx_seq_one_letter_code
_entity_poly.pdbx_strand_id
1 'polypeptide(L)'
;MKTIFHNANVITMDDARPRAEAVAVENGRITALGSDADVLALKSRAALIDCRGGALLPGLVDAHIHLLAYAASLISVDCSPAAVSSIAEIQDALRRGAAHTPAGRWIRATGYDETALAERRHPMRWDLDAAVPDHPVRLIHRSGHASVLNSLALALAGVGIATEEPPGGYMERDLTTGEPTGLLMEMDALLDAAVPRIDDAELAQAVRRASDNLLSEGVTAVQDATATNGPDEWQTFRRLIVEGHLRLPVTVFEGYESLGKLPRQALGGRLRRGPVKIAISELGGEIAPGEGELAAMVWQAHRRGRQVAVHAIGQRAVHAAVRAIEEALRRKPRRDHRHRIEHCGVCSPDLAKRIGALGIAVVSQPSFLYHSGDRYLKNVPREDLPHLYPFGDLLRAGGRLAAGSDAPVVPPRPLLGIQTAVTRAGRLGAVLSPQQSLDVAQALLMHTRDAAWSAFQDDERGSIEPGKRADFVLLSNDPASVPPDEIADLDVEMTVLAGQIAWPPSSRRST
;
A
#
# COMPACT_ATOMS: atom_id res chain seq x y z
N MET A 1 -21.33 -22.21 11.47
CA MET A 1 -21.82 -21.38 12.59
C MET A 1 -22.54 -20.18 11.99
N LYS A 2 -23.74 -19.87 12.52
CA LYS A 2 -24.54 -18.72 12.05
C LYS A 2 -24.34 -17.55 13.00
N THR A 3 -24.15 -16.34 12.48
CA THR A 3 -23.99 -15.10 13.24
C THR A 3 -24.87 -14.03 12.61
N ILE A 4 -25.50 -13.19 13.42
CA ILE A 4 -26.29 -12.04 12.97
C ILE A 4 -25.69 -10.80 13.60
N PHE A 5 -25.28 -9.86 12.76
CA PHE A 5 -24.92 -8.50 13.13
C PHE A 5 -26.19 -7.66 12.98
N HIS A 6 -26.65 -7.01 14.06
CA HIS A 6 -27.89 -6.26 14.10
C HIS A 6 -27.72 -4.90 14.79
N ASN A 7 -28.76 -4.09 14.74
CA ASN A 7 -28.70 -2.70 15.27
C ASN A 7 -27.51 -1.94 14.69
N ALA A 8 -27.35 -2.01 13.34
CA ALA A 8 -26.27 -1.40 12.61
C ALA A 8 -26.80 -0.40 11.57
N ASN A 9 -26.04 0.63 11.27
CA ASN A 9 -26.18 1.39 10.05
C ASN A 9 -25.33 0.71 8.97
N VAL A 10 -25.92 -0.25 8.24
CA VAL A 10 -25.20 -1.03 7.25
C VAL A 10 -25.06 -0.24 5.96
N ILE A 11 -23.82 0.06 5.55
CA ILE A 11 -23.46 0.72 4.30
C ILE A 11 -22.93 -0.36 3.36
N THR A 12 -23.76 -0.78 2.41
CA THR A 12 -23.51 -2.03 1.67
C THR A 12 -22.49 -1.90 0.54
N MET A 13 -22.26 -0.70 0.01
CA MET A 13 -21.54 -0.46 -1.26
C MET A 13 -22.16 -1.19 -2.47
N ASP A 14 -23.44 -1.59 -2.37
CA ASP A 14 -24.27 -2.13 -3.45
C ASP A 14 -25.28 -1.08 -3.89
N ASP A 15 -25.22 -0.68 -5.16
CA ASP A 15 -26.10 0.36 -5.73
C ASP A 15 -27.59 -0.05 -5.70
N ALA A 16 -27.87 -1.38 -5.76
CA ALA A 16 -29.24 -1.90 -5.72
C ALA A 16 -29.86 -1.85 -4.33
N ARG A 17 -29.03 -1.91 -3.28
CA ARG A 17 -29.47 -1.84 -1.88
C ARG A 17 -28.43 -1.14 -1.02
N PRO A 18 -28.35 0.20 -1.08
CA PRO A 18 -27.24 0.94 -0.46
C PRO A 18 -27.23 0.90 1.09
N ARG A 19 -28.35 0.57 1.74
CA ARG A 19 -28.48 0.55 3.20
C ARG A 19 -29.27 -0.69 3.69
N ALA A 20 -28.96 -1.11 4.92
CA ALA A 20 -29.67 -2.12 5.69
C ALA A 20 -29.45 -1.84 7.19
N GLU A 21 -30.08 -2.66 8.08
CA GLU A 21 -29.94 -2.55 9.54
C GLU A 21 -29.27 -3.80 10.13
N ALA A 22 -29.34 -4.95 9.44
CA ALA A 22 -28.75 -6.19 9.90
C ALA A 22 -28.23 -7.06 8.77
N VAL A 23 -27.26 -7.95 9.11
CA VAL A 23 -26.63 -8.90 8.20
C VAL A 23 -26.56 -10.27 8.88
N ALA A 24 -27.07 -11.31 8.21
CA ALA A 24 -26.90 -12.70 8.63
C ALA A 24 -25.74 -13.35 7.88
N VAL A 25 -24.91 -14.07 8.61
CA VAL A 25 -23.71 -14.75 8.12
C VAL A 25 -23.76 -16.22 8.47
N GLU A 26 -23.41 -17.09 7.53
CA GLU A 26 -23.25 -18.51 7.78
C GLU A 26 -22.03 -19.05 7.01
N ASN A 27 -21.18 -19.83 7.68
CA ASN A 27 -19.99 -20.43 7.11
C ASN A 27 -19.06 -19.40 6.41
N GLY A 28 -18.96 -18.20 7.00
CA GLY A 28 -18.09 -17.12 6.51
C GLY A 28 -18.63 -16.34 5.31
N ARG A 29 -19.91 -16.57 4.94
CA ARG A 29 -20.58 -15.86 3.84
C ARG A 29 -21.84 -15.17 4.32
N ILE A 30 -22.17 -14.08 3.67
CA ILE A 30 -23.41 -13.32 3.86
C ILE A 30 -24.56 -14.17 3.30
N THR A 31 -25.60 -14.41 4.09
CA THR A 31 -26.77 -15.19 3.69
C THR A 31 -28.03 -14.35 3.55
N ALA A 32 -28.14 -13.27 4.33
CA ALA A 32 -29.25 -12.33 4.24
C ALA A 32 -28.82 -10.95 4.75
N LEU A 33 -29.49 -9.90 4.29
CA LEU A 33 -29.42 -8.54 4.82
C LEU A 33 -30.79 -7.87 4.65
N GLY A 34 -31.11 -6.94 5.55
CA GLY A 34 -32.39 -6.24 5.56
C GLY A 34 -32.62 -5.44 6.83
N SER A 35 -33.89 -5.26 7.21
CA SER A 35 -34.23 -4.67 8.49
C SER A 35 -33.84 -5.60 9.66
N ASP A 36 -33.67 -5.04 10.84
CA ASP A 36 -33.46 -5.83 12.07
C ASP A 36 -34.55 -6.86 12.26
N ALA A 37 -35.82 -6.49 12.03
CA ALA A 37 -36.94 -7.39 12.20
C ALA A 37 -36.88 -8.62 11.28
N ASP A 38 -36.56 -8.40 9.98
CA ASP A 38 -36.51 -9.48 9.00
C ASP A 38 -35.33 -10.43 9.27
N VAL A 39 -34.16 -9.87 9.58
CA VAL A 39 -32.93 -10.66 9.74
C VAL A 39 -32.91 -11.37 11.10
N LEU A 40 -33.40 -10.74 12.17
CA LEU A 40 -33.54 -11.35 13.49
C LEU A 40 -34.59 -12.48 13.51
N ALA A 41 -35.58 -12.49 12.61
CA ALA A 41 -36.48 -13.63 12.44
C ALA A 41 -35.72 -14.92 12.07
N LEU A 42 -34.51 -14.80 11.48
CA LEU A 42 -33.65 -15.91 11.11
C LEU A 42 -32.76 -16.42 12.26
N LYS A 43 -32.93 -15.95 13.50
CA LYS A 43 -31.97 -16.11 14.63
C LYS A 43 -31.84 -17.53 15.20
N SER A 44 -32.61 -18.53 14.72
CA SER A 44 -32.52 -19.90 15.22
C SER A 44 -31.07 -20.39 15.27
N ARG A 45 -30.55 -20.64 16.48
CA ARG A 45 -29.16 -21.06 16.75
C ARG A 45 -28.07 -20.10 16.23
N ALA A 46 -28.37 -18.80 16.04
CA ALA A 46 -27.39 -17.79 15.65
C ALA A 46 -26.78 -17.12 16.89
N ALA A 47 -25.48 -16.81 16.81
CA ALA A 47 -24.87 -15.83 17.70
C ALA A 47 -25.34 -14.43 17.27
N LEU A 48 -25.72 -13.58 18.23
CA LEU A 48 -26.16 -12.21 17.97
C LEU A 48 -25.04 -11.25 18.37
N ILE A 49 -24.72 -10.31 17.49
CA ILE A 49 -23.77 -9.24 17.72
C ILE A 49 -24.49 -7.91 17.54
N ASP A 50 -24.63 -7.19 18.64
CA ASP A 50 -25.20 -5.84 18.66
C ASP A 50 -24.14 -4.82 18.20
N CYS A 51 -24.39 -4.16 17.07
CA CYS A 51 -23.52 -3.12 16.52
C CYS A 51 -23.76 -1.73 17.11
N ARG A 52 -24.69 -1.60 18.05
CA ARG A 52 -24.97 -0.37 18.84
C ARG A 52 -25.21 0.89 17.99
N GLY A 53 -25.77 0.74 16.81
CA GLY A 53 -26.01 1.83 15.87
C GLY A 53 -24.76 2.25 15.05
N GLY A 54 -23.63 1.60 15.25
CA GLY A 54 -22.40 1.88 14.50
C GLY A 54 -22.53 1.59 13.00
N ALA A 55 -21.65 2.17 12.19
CA ALA A 55 -21.64 1.96 10.76
C ALA A 55 -20.92 0.67 10.38
N LEU A 56 -21.66 -0.30 9.82
CA LEU A 56 -21.11 -1.56 9.31
C LEU A 56 -20.87 -1.46 7.81
N LEU A 57 -19.61 -1.50 7.40
CA LEU A 57 -19.17 -1.42 6.01
C LEU A 57 -18.54 -2.75 5.56
N PRO A 58 -18.42 -2.99 4.22
CA PRO A 58 -17.49 -4.01 3.74
C PRO A 58 -16.11 -3.77 4.33
N GLY A 59 -15.40 -4.82 4.68
CA GLY A 59 -14.04 -4.70 5.14
C GLY A 59 -13.17 -3.97 4.13
N LEU A 60 -12.34 -3.05 4.61
CA LEU A 60 -11.49 -2.23 3.76
C LEU A 60 -10.40 -3.08 3.09
N VAL A 61 -10.01 -2.70 1.89
CA VAL A 61 -8.97 -3.37 1.10
C VAL A 61 -7.85 -2.39 0.85
N ASP A 62 -6.64 -2.74 1.22
CA ASP A 62 -5.44 -2.01 0.80
C ASP A 62 -5.00 -2.55 -0.56
N ALA A 63 -5.25 -1.77 -1.62
CA ALA A 63 -5.02 -2.21 -2.99
C ALA A 63 -3.56 -2.06 -3.47
N HIS A 64 -2.68 -1.51 -2.64
CA HIS A 64 -1.26 -1.35 -2.92
C HIS A 64 -0.47 -1.20 -1.62
N ILE A 65 0.23 -2.25 -1.24
CA ILE A 65 1.10 -2.30 -0.06
C ILE A 65 2.36 -3.11 -0.39
N HIS A 66 3.44 -2.88 0.34
CA HIS A 66 4.64 -3.72 0.38
C HIS A 66 4.69 -4.44 1.73
N LEU A 67 3.88 -5.51 1.88
CA LEU A 67 3.56 -6.09 3.19
C LEU A 67 4.77 -6.61 3.97
N LEU A 68 5.72 -7.28 3.30
CA LEU A 68 6.92 -7.77 3.97
C LEU A 68 7.85 -6.61 4.35
N ALA A 69 7.95 -5.57 3.51
CA ALA A 69 8.71 -4.37 3.84
C ALA A 69 8.05 -3.58 4.98
N TYR A 70 6.71 -3.48 4.98
CA TYR A 70 5.96 -2.88 6.09
C TYR A 70 6.18 -3.66 7.39
N ALA A 71 6.10 -4.99 7.37
CA ALA A 71 6.40 -5.81 8.54
C ALA A 71 7.83 -5.56 9.04
N ALA A 72 8.82 -5.56 8.14
CA ALA A 72 10.21 -5.27 8.46
C ALA A 72 10.39 -3.88 9.08
N SER A 73 9.67 -2.87 8.63
CA SER A 73 9.73 -1.52 9.21
C SER A 73 9.28 -1.48 10.66
N LEU A 74 8.32 -2.32 11.07
CA LEU A 74 7.80 -2.37 12.43
C LEU A 74 8.79 -2.94 13.48
N ILE A 75 9.87 -3.57 13.02
CA ILE A 75 10.94 -4.10 13.87
C ILE A 75 12.28 -3.38 13.62
N SER A 76 12.31 -2.43 12.69
CA SER A 76 13.46 -1.57 12.42
C SER A 76 13.48 -0.37 13.37
N VAL A 77 14.65 0.28 13.50
CA VAL A 77 14.76 1.56 14.20
C VAL A 77 13.94 2.61 13.42
N ASP A 78 12.96 3.18 14.07
CA ASP A 78 12.10 4.21 13.48
C ASP A 78 12.86 5.54 13.42
N CYS A 79 13.09 6.01 12.20
CA CYS A 79 13.68 7.31 11.88
C CYS A 79 12.69 8.20 11.11
N SER A 80 11.38 7.92 11.17
CA SER A 80 10.36 8.71 10.51
C SER A 80 10.29 10.14 11.05
N PRO A 81 9.72 11.11 10.30
CA PRO A 81 9.53 12.49 10.76
C PRO A 81 8.67 12.63 12.02
N ALA A 82 7.98 11.58 12.46
CA ALA A 82 7.28 11.54 13.74
C ALA A 82 8.23 11.19 14.91
N ALA A 83 9.33 10.50 14.64
CA ALA A 83 10.28 10.02 15.63
C ALA A 83 11.54 10.90 15.71
N VAL A 84 11.97 11.51 14.59
CA VAL A 84 13.22 12.27 14.49
C VAL A 84 13.04 13.53 13.62
N SER A 85 13.74 14.61 13.98
CA SER A 85 13.74 15.90 13.28
C SER A 85 15.15 16.38 12.86
N SER A 86 16.20 15.62 13.22
CA SER A 86 17.60 15.97 12.93
C SER A 86 18.45 14.71 12.77
N ILE A 87 19.63 14.87 12.15
CA ILE A 87 20.64 13.80 12.05
C ILE A 87 21.10 13.37 13.45
N ALA A 88 21.22 14.31 14.39
CA ALA A 88 21.57 13.98 15.77
C ALA A 88 20.55 13.04 16.43
N GLU A 89 19.25 13.26 16.19
CA GLU A 89 18.20 12.38 16.70
C GLU A 89 18.20 11.01 16.01
N ILE A 90 18.55 10.93 14.72
CA ILE A 90 18.82 9.65 14.03
C ILE A 90 19.96 8.91 14.71
N GLN A 91 21.07 9.59 15.03
CA GLN A 91 22.20 9.01 15.73
C GLN A 91 21.79 8.45 17.10
N ASP A 92 20.97 9.18 17.85
CA ASP A 92 20.47 8.71 19.16
C ASP A 92 19.53 7.51 19.01
N ALA A 93 18.68 7.49 17.99
CA ALA A 93 17.82 6.36 17.70
C ALA A 93 18.66 5.10 17.36
N LEU A 94 19.70 5.26 16.54
CA LEU A 94 20.64 4.17 16.22
C LEU A 94 21.39 3.65 17.44
N ARG A 95 21.88 4.53 18.34
CA ARG A 95 22.52 4.13 19.61
C ARG A 95 21.58 3.31 20.49
N ARG A 96 20.30 3.72 20.60
CA ARG A 96 19.29 2.94 21.33
C ARG A 96 19.07 1.57 20.69
N GLY A 97 19.01 1.50 19.36
CA GLY A 97 18.91 0.23 18.63
C GLY A 97 20.11 -0.67 18.85
N ALA A 98 21.33 -0.11 18.82
CA ALA A 98 22.58 -0.84 19.06
C ALA A 98 22.64 -1.46 20.46
N ALA A 99 22.10 -0.79 21.48
CA ALA A 99 22.09 -1.29 22.86
C ALA A 99 21.33 -2.63 23.01
N HIS A 100 20.44 -2.95 22.06
CA HIS A 100 19.65 -4.18 22.05
C HIS A 100 20.06 -5.15 20.93
N THR A 101 21.06 -4.80 20.13
CA THR A 101 21.53 -5.58 18.99
C THR A 101 22.89 -6.21 19.33
N PRO A 102 23.08 -7.52 19.18
CA PRO A 102 24.38 -8.16 19.41
C PRO A 102 25.47 -7.55 18.52
N ALA A 103 26.69 -7.40 19.06
CA ALA A 103 27.82 -6.80 18.34
C ALA A 103 28.04 -7.44 16.96
N GLY A 104 28.31 -6.63 15.95
CA GLY A 104 28.52 -7.06 14.57
C GLY A 104 27.24 -7.43 13.80
N ARG A 105 26.07 -7.45 14.45
CA ARG A 105 24.79 -7.65 13.75
C ARG A 105 24.33 -6.35 13.08
N TRP A 106 23.64 -6.50 11.94
CA TRP A 106 23.09 -5.37 11.20
C TRP A 106 22.02 -4.62 11.99
N ILE A 107 22.11 -3.29 12.00
CA ILE A 107 21.04 -2.40 12.43
C ILE A 107 20.26 -1.96 11.20
N ARG A 108 18.97 -2.27 11.18
CA ARG A 108 18.04 -1.78 10.18
C ARG A 108 17.31 -0.59 10.74
N ALA A 109 17.35 0.53 10.00
CA ALA A 109 16.62 1.74 10.33
C ALA A 109 15.84 2.21 9.09
N THR A 110 14.70 2.85 9.29
CA THR A 110 13.83 3.21 8.17
C THR A 110 13.03 4.48 8.43
N GLY A 111 12.55 5.07 7.33
CA GLY A 111 11.53 6.12 7.39
C GLY A 111 12.08 7.54 7.40
N TYR A 112 13.40 7.79 7.39
CA TYR A 112 13.90 9.16 7.37
C TYR A 112 13.46 9.91 6.10
N ASP A 113 13.29 11.22 6.25
CA ASP A 113 12.97 12.16 5.17
C ASP A 113 13.91 13.36 5.29
N GLU A 114 14.85 13.50 4.34
CA GLU A 114 15.84 14.58 4.35
C GLU A 114 15.20 15.98 4.33
N THR A 115 14.00 16.07 3.78
CA THR A 115 13.29 17.35 3.72
C THR A 115 12.64 17.73 5.07
N ALA A 116 12.49 16.76 5.98
CA ALA A 116 11.98 16.97 7.33
C ALA A 116 13.10 17.18 8.36
N LEU A 117 14.33 16.79 8.03
CA LEU A 117 15.49 17.01 8.91
C LEU A 117 15.89 18.49 8.97
N ALA A 118 16.38 18.93 10.12
CA ALA A 118 16.89 20.30 10.33
C ALA A 118 18.02 20.63 9.36
N GLU A 119 18.88 19.66 9.07
CA GLU A 119 20.04 19.81 8.18
C GLU A 119 19.67 19.87 6.69
N ARG A 120 18.44 19.50 6.31
CA ARG A 120 17.95 19.53 4.93
C ARG A 120 18.83 18.78 3.93
N ARG A 121 19.45 17.70 4.36
CA ARG A 121 20.28 16.82 3.56
C ARG A 121 20.08 15.36 3.96
N HIS A 122 20.44 14.43 3.09
CA HIS A 122 20.57 13.03 3.45
C HIS A 122 21.66 12.87 4.53
N PRO A 123 21.49 11.94 5.51
CA PRO A 123 22.58 11.47 6.33
C PRO A 123 23.69 10.86 5.46
N MET A 124 24.92 10.93 5.93
CA MET A 124 26.09 10.34 5.26
C MET A 124 26.65 9.22 6.12
N ARG A 125 27.53 8.37 5.53
CA ARG A 125 28.18 7.29 6.26
C ARG A 125 28.85 7.75 7.57
N TRP A 126 29.47 8.92 7.54
CA TRP A 126 30.17 9.49 8.71
C TRP A 126 29.21 9.88 9.84
N ASP A 127 28.01 10.34 9.50
CA ASP A 127 26.96 10.61 10.50
C ASP A 127 26.58 9.31 11.24
N LEU A 128 26.48 8.20 10.50
CA LEU A 128 26.12 6.89 11.06
C LEU A 128 27.29 6.25 11.81
N ASP A 129 28.52 6.39 11.30
CA ASP A 129 29.75 5.91 11.96
C ASP A 129 29.95 6.56 13.33
N ALA A 130 29.67 7.86 13.45
CA ALA A 130 29.75 8.59 14.72
C ALA A 130 28.76 8.08 15.79
N ALA A 131 27.69 7.43 15.37
CA ALA A 131 26.69 6.84 16.27
C ALA A 131 27.03 5.41 16.66
N VAL A 132 27.33 4.54 15.68
CA VAL A 132 27.42 3.08 15.86
C VAL A 132 28.51 2.49 14.94
N PRO A 133 29.80 2.72 15.26
CA PRO A 133 30.91 2.28 14.41
C PRO A 133 31.06 0.75 14.34
N ASP A 134 30.60 0.02 15.38
CA ASP A 134 30.78 -1.42 15.53
C ASP A 134 29.65 -2.26 14.96
N HIS A 135 28.63 -1.61 14.38
CA HIS A 135 27.50 -2.26 13.75
C HIS A 135 27.36 -1.81 12.28
N PRO A 136 27.15 -2.74 11.33
CA PRO A 136 26.75 -2.34 9.98
C PRO A 136 25.32 -1.79 10.02
N VAL A 137 25.10 -0.62 9.40
CA VAL A 137 23.83 0.10 9.39
C VAL A 137 23.32 0.22 7.95
N ARG A 138 22.04 -0.12 7.74
CA ARG A 138 21.26 0.29 6.57
C ARG A 138 20.11 1.17 7.06
N LEU A 139 20.14 2.44 6.71
CA LEU A 139 19.09 3.42 6.96
C LEU A 139 18.32 3.67 5.65
N ILE A 140 17.07 3.25 5.59
CA ILE A 140 16.23 3.33 4.39
C ILE A 140 15.42 4.62 4.43
N HIS A 141 15.43 5.37 3.33
CA HIS A 141 14.59 6.54 3.14
C HIS A 141 13.11 6.14 3.09
N ARG A 142 12.21 7.04 3.49
CA ARG A 142 10.76 6.80 3.51
C ARG A 142 10.16 6.36 2.17
N SER A 143 10.76 6.77 1.04
CA SER A 143 10.30 6.36 -0.28
C SER A 143 10.60 4.90 -0.62
N GLY A 144 11.53 4.26 0.10
CA GLY A 144 12.04 2.94 -0.24
C GLY A 144 13.09 2.92 -1.36
N HIS A 145 13.29 4.04 -2.07
CA HIS A 145 14.17 4.15 -3.24
C HIS A 145 15.61 4.57 -2.92
N ALA A 146 15.90 4.95 -1.68
CA ALA A 146 17.23 5.34 -1.24
C ALA A 146 17.60 4.66 0.09
N SER A 147 18.87 4.32 0.22
CA SER A 147 19.46 3.77 1.45
C SER A 147 20.75 4.52 1.78
N VAL A 148 21.02 4.73 3.06
CA VAL A 148 22.31 5.21 3.54
C VAL A 148 22.99 4.10 4.34
N LEU A 149 24.21 3.75 3.96
CA LEU A 149 25.02 2.76 4.63
C LEU A 149 26.16 3.46 5.39
N ASN A 150 26.50 2.96 6.58
CA ASN A 150 27.73 3.37 7.26
C ASN A 150 28.97 2.70 6.64
N SER A 151 30.17 3.12 7.05
CA SER A 151 31.43 2.60 6.49
C SER A 151 31.58 1.09 6.62
N LEU A 152 31.18 0.51 7.73
CA LEU A 152 31.22 -0.94 7.95
C LEU A 152 30.25 -1.68 7.02
N ALA A 153 29.03 -1.15 6.82
CA ALA A 153 28.05 -1.71 5.91
C ALA A 153 28.49 -1.64 4.45
N LEU A 154 29.08 -0.52 4.01
CA LEU A 154 29.67 -0.37 2.66
C LEU A 154 30.76 -1.42 2.42
N ALA A 155 31.67 -1.58 3.39
CA ALA A 155 32.76 -2.57 3.30
C ALA A 155 32.22 -4.01 3.18
N LEU A 156 31.20 -4.37 3.99
CA LEU A 156 30.55 -5.68 3.93
C LEU A 156 29.78 -5.91 2.63
N ALA A 157 29.22 -4.83 2.05
CA ALA A 157 28.52 -4.88 0.78
C ALA A 157 29.48 -4.87 -0.44
N GLY A 158 30.79 -4.71 -0.21
CA GLY A 158 31.77 -4.61 -1.29
C GLY A 158 31.63 -3.31 -2.12
N VAL A 159 31.03 -2.27 -1.53
CA VAL A 159 30.80 -0.99 -2.19
C VAL A 159 31.96 -0.04 -1.91
N GLY A 160 32.62 0.44 -2.98
CA GLY A 160 33.78 1.32 -2.88
C GLY A 160 33.96 2.20 -4.12
N ILE A 161 35.13 2.83 -4.24
CA ILE A 161 35.45 3.76 -5.35
C ILE A 161 35.26 3.12 -6.72
N ALA A 162 35.62 1.83 -6.87
CA ALA A 162 35.55 1.10 -8.13
C ALA A 162 34.16 0.51 -8.44
N THR A 163 33.19 0.66 -7.55
CA THR A 163 31.84 0.11 -7.79
C THR A 163 31.14 0.90 -8.88
N GLU A 164 30.69 0.19 -9.92
CA GLU A 164 29.90 0.77 -11.01
C GLU A 164 28.43 0.87 -10.62
N GLU A 165 27.78 1.94 -11.05
CA GLU A 165 26.33 2.13 -10.85
C GLU A 165 25.55 1.30 -11.87
N PRO A 166 24.56 0.51 -11.43
CA PRO A 166 23.69 -0.20 -12.36
C PRO A 166 22.83 0.79 -13.17
N PRO A 167 22.30 0.39 -14.34
CA PRO A 167 21.40 1.23 -15.11
C PRO A 167 20.21 1.72 -14.24
N GLY A 168 20.04 3.04 -14.16
CA GLY A 168 19.02 3.68 -13.31
C GLY A 168 19.38 3.81 -11.83
N GLY A 169 20.54 3.29 -11.40
CA GLY A 169 21.06 3.48 -10.06
C GLY A 169 21.93 4.73 -9.92
N TYR A 170 22.07 5.22 -8.70
CA TYR A 170 22.94 6.36 -8.39
C TYR A 170 23.61 6.14 -7.03
N MET A 171 24.91 6.44 -6.97
CA MET A 171 25.71 6.44 -5.75
C MET A 171 26.37 7.78 -5.55
N GLU A 172 26.03 8.45 -4.46
CA GLU A 172 26.67 9.73 -4.15
C GLU A 172 28.12 9.51 -3.73
N ARG A 173 29.02 10.34 -4.27
CA ARG A 173 30.46 10.29 -4.00
C ARG A 173 30.96 11.61 -3.44
N ASP A 174 31.91 11.54 -2.52
CA ASP A 174 32.66 12.70 -2.08
C ASP A 174 33.47 13.28 -3.25
N LEU A 175 33.29 14.56 -3.51
CA LEU A 175 33.87 15.23 -4.67
C LEU A 175 35.42 15.33 -4.61
N THR A 176 36.02 15.18 -3.43
CA THR A 176 37.46 15.30 -3.23
C THR A 176 38.15 13.95 -3.33
N THR A 177 37.54 12.91 -2.69
CA THR A 177 38.16 11.58 -2.57
C THR A 177 37.63 10.58 -3.59
N GLY A 178 36.44 10.82 -4.16
CA GLY A 178 35.72 9.86 -5.00
C GLY A 178 35.10 8.70 -4.23
N GLU A 179 35.21 8.67 -2.91
CA GLU A 179 34.64 7.63 -2.07
C GLU A 179 33.11 7.78 -1.96
N PRO A 180 32.36 6.65 -1.86
CA PRO A 180 30.92 6.71 -1.59
C PRO A 180 30.62 7.44 -0.29
N THR A 181 29.65 8.38 -0.31
CA THR A 181 29.17 9.08 0.90
C THR A 181 28.28 8.19 1.77
N GLY A 182 27.87 7.04 1.25
CA GLY A 182 26.92 6.13 1.87
C GLY A 182 25.54 6.17 1.26
N LEU A 183 25.17 7.24 0.54
CA LEU A 183 23.88 7.35 -0.13
C LEU A 183 23.86 6.56 -1.44
N LEU A 184 22.92 5.63 -1.54
CA LEU A 184 22.67 4.77 -2.70
C LEU A 184 21.18 4.89 -3.08
N MET A 185 20.88 5.15 -4.35
CA MET A 185 19.51 5.24 -4.88
C MET A 185 19.30 4.20 -5.97
N GLU A 186 18.15 3.50 -5.98
CA GLU A 186 17.80 2.45 -6.96
C GLU A 186 18.89 1.35 -7.08
N MET A 187 19.59 1.05 -5.98
CA MET A 187 20.65 0.05 -5.93
C MET A 187 20.29 -1.16 -5.06
N ASP A 188 19.02 -1.42 -4.84
CA ASP A 188 18.52 -2.47 -3.93
C ASP A 188 19.02 -3.87 -4.32
N ALA A 189 19.11 -4.18 -5.62
CA ALA A 189 19.59 -5.48 -6.08
C ALA A 189 21.03 -5.79 -5.61
N LEU A 190 21.89 -4.78 -5.53
CA LEU A 190 23.25 -4.91 -4.99
C LEU A 190 23.20 -5.08 -3.48
N LEU A 191 22.35 -4.32 -2.80
CA LEU A 191 22.23 -4.36 -1.35
C LEU A 191 21.59 -5.67 -0.85
N ASP A 192 20.61 -6.19 -1.56
CA ASP A 192 19.91 -7.44 -1.19
C ASP A 192 20.83 -8.67 -1.26
N ALA A 193 21.91 -8.62 -2.05
CA ALA A 193 22.92 -9.66 -2.08
C ALA A 193 23.86 -9.62 -0.85
N ALA A 194 24.05 -8.44 -0.25
CA ALA A 194 25.02 -8.21 0.81
C ALA A 194 24.40 -8.10 2.20
N VAL A 195 23.20 -7.52 2.31
CA VAL A 195 22.51 -7.35 3.59
C VAL A 195 21.79 -8.65 3.97
N PRO A 196 22.10 -9.26 5.12
CA PRO A 196 21.45 -10.50 5.55
C PRO A 196 19.92 -10.35 5.56
N ARG A 197 19.19 -11.36 5.13
CA ARG A 197 17.74 -11.38 5.27
C ARG A 197 17.35 -11.41 6.76
N ILE A 198 16.17 -10.88 7.08
CA ILE A 198 15.53 -11.05 8.38
C ILE A 198 15.30 -12.55 8.58
N ASP A 199 15.62 -13.08 9.77
CA ASP A 199 15.37 -14.49 10.04
C ASP A 199 13.87 -14.82 10.07
N ASP A 200 13.54 -16.08 9.85
CA ASP A 200 12.15 -16.52 9.68
C ASP A 200 11.28 -16.29 10.92
N ALA A 201 11.84 -16.41 12.13
CA ALA A 201 11.10 -16.20 13.37
C ALA A 201 10.83 -14.70 13.61
N GLU A 202 11.83 -13.86 13.36
CA GLU A 202 11.73 -12.41 13.45
C GLU A 202 10.75 -11.87 12.41
N LEU A 203 10.82 -12.36 11.15
CA LEU A 203 9.87 -12.01 10.09
C LEU A 203 8.44 -12.44 10.45
N ALA A 204 8.25 -13.63 10.99
CA ALA A 204 6.94 -14.13 11.39
C ALA A 204 6.32 -13.26 12.50
N GLN A 205 7.11 -12.82 13.48
CA GLN A 205 6.65 -11.90 14.52
C GLN A 205 6.31 -10.51 13.94
N ALA A 206 7.13 -9.99 13.04
CA ALA A 206 6.91 -8.72 12.38
C ALA A 206 5.61 -8.74 11.55
N VAL A 207 5.39 -9.81 10.77
CA VAL A 207 4.16 -9.98 9.96
C VAL A 207 2.92 -10.14 10.84
N ARG A 208 3.03 -10.78 12.01
CA ARG A 208 1.92 -10.84 12.97
C ARG A 208 1.54 -9.43 13.44
N ARG A 209 2.53 -8.59 13.82
CA ARG A 209 2.29 -7.19 14.19
C ARG A 209 1.67 -6.39 13.05
N ALA A 210 2.19 -6.54 11.82
CA ALA A 210 1.64 -5.90 10.64
C ALA A 210 0.18 -6.33 10.39
N SER A 211 -0.12 -7.63 10.52
CA SER A 211 -1.47 -8.17 10.39
C SER A 211 -2.43 -7.61 11.45
N ASP A 212 -1.99 -7.50 12.71
CA ASP A 212 -2.80 -6.94 13.79
C ASP A 212 -3.04 -5.43 13.59
N ASN A 213 -2.02 -4.68 13.16
CA ASN A 213 -2.16 -3.26 12.84
C ASN A 213 -3.14 -3.03 11.69
N LEU A 214 -3.05 -3.79 10.59
CA LEU A 214 -3.98 -3.68 9.48
C LEU A 214 -5.42 -3.99 9.91
N LEU A 215 -5.61 -5.01 10.73
CA LEU A 215 -6.93 -5.36 11.27
C LEU A 215 -7.48 -4.27 12.20
N SER A 216 -6.63 -3.60 12.99
CA SER A 216 -7.07 -2.47 13.85
C SER A 216 -7.50 -1.25 13.04
N GLU A 217 -7.07 -1.13 11.79
CA GLU A 217 -7.47 -0.08 10.85
C GLU A 217 -8.63 -0.52 9.92
N GLY A 218 -9.29 -1.65 10.21
CA GLY A 218 -10.43 -2.14 9.41
C GLY A 218 -10.06 -2.83 8.10
N VAL A 219 -8.77 -3.04 7.83
CA VAL A 219 -8.31 -3.71 6.60
C VAL A 219 -8.55 -5.21 6.69
N THR A 220 -9.20 -5.79 5.69
CA THR A 220 -9.56 -7.22 5.63
C THR A 220 -8.90 -7.97 4.50
N ALA A 221 -8.25 -7.28 3.56
CA ALA A 221 -7.46 -7.88 2.49
C ALA A 221 -6.42 -6.89 2.01
N VAL A 222 -5.31 -7.41 1.48
CA VAL A 222 -4.20 -6.61 0.96
C VAL A 222 -3.75 -7.10 -0.41
N GLN A 223 -3.19 -6.18 -1.20
CA GLN A 223 -2.59 -6.47 -2.50
C GLN A 223 -1.11 -6.04 -2.45
N ASP A 224 -0.22 -7.03 -2.34
CA ASP A 224 1.22 -6.79 -2.25
C ASP A 224 1.79 -6.49 -3.64
N ALA A 225 2.23 -5.25 -3.81
CA ALA A 225 2.65 -4.68 -5.09
C ALA A 225 4.17 -4.71 -5.31
N THR A 226 4.90 -5.52 -4.56
CA THR A 226 6.36 -5.60 -4.63
C THR A 226 6.82 -6.15 -5.97
N ALA A 227 7.70 -5.41 -6.65
CA ALA A 227 8.14 -5.72 -8.01
C ALA A 227 9.06 -6.94 -8.10
N THR A 228 9.69 -7.32 -6.99
CA THR A 228 10.60 -8.46 -6.89
C THR A 228 9.91 -9.76 -6.49
N ASN A 229 8.59 -9.74 -6.27
CA ASN A 229 7.86 -10.94 -5.87
C ASN A 229 8.01 -12.07 -6.88
N GLY A 230 8.50 -13.20 -6.39
CA GLY A 230 8.75 -14.43 -7.14
C GLY A 230 8.29 -15.67 -6.37
N PRO A 231 8.78 -16.86 -6.78
CA PRO A 231 8.47 -18.12 -6.13
C PRO A 231 8.82 -18.15 -4.63
N ASP A 232 9.92 -17.53 -4.24
CA ASP A 232 10.40 -17.54 -2.84
C ASP A 232 9.50 -16.69 -1.94
N GLU A 233 9.12 -15.48 -2.39
CA GLU A 233 8.18 -14.62 -1.68
C GLU A 233 6.79 -15.27 -1.60
N TRP A 234 6.36 -15.95 -2.67
CA TRP A 234 5.12 -16.73 -2.66
C TRP A 234 5.13 -17.83 -1.60
N GLN A 235 6.24 -18.56 -1.45
CA GLN A 235 6.36 -19.60 -0.42
C GLN A 235 6.42 -18.97 0.98
N THR A 236 7.07 -17.82 1.13
CA THR A 236 7.09 -17.05 2.38
C THR A 236 5.68 -16.65 2.80
N PHE A 237 4.89 -16.03 1.90
CA PHE A 237 3.48 -15.70 2.19
C PHE A 237 2.67 -16.95 2.53
N ARG A 238 2.86 -18.04 1.77
CA ARG A 238 2.17 -19.31 2.02
C ARG A 238 2.47 -19.86 3.41
N ARG A 239 3.72 -19.88 3.81
CA ARG A 239 4.16 -20.33 5.14
C ARG A 239 3.55 -19.47 6.25
N LEU A 240 3.66 -18.14 6.16
CA LEU A 240 3.14 -17.20 7.15
C LEU A 240 1.62 -17.31 7.33
N ILE A 241 0.87 -17.59 6.24
CA ILE A 241 -0.57 -17.81 6.31
C ILE A 241 -0.89 -19.15 7.00
N VAL A 242 -0.15 -20.23 6.69
CA VAL A 242 -0.37 -21.57 7.28
C VAL A 242 -0.07 -21.56 8.78
N GLU A 243 1.00 -20.87 9.18
CA GLU A 243 1.42 -20.73 10.57
C GLU A 243 0.53 -19.74 11.37
N GLY A 244 -0.37 -19.02 10.69
CA GLY A 244 -1.30 -18.08 11.32
C GLY A 244 -0.70 -16.74 11.71
N HIS A 245 0.51 -16.42 11.24
CA HIS A 245 1.13 -15.11 11.42
C HIS A 245 0.48 -14.06 10.51
N LEU A 246 0.15 -14.43 9.29
CA LEU A 246 -0.61 -13.59 8.36
C LEU A 246 -2.07 -14.01 8.35
N ARG A 247 -2.92 -13.19 8.95
CA ARG A 247 -4.36 -13.46 9.13
C ARG A 247 -5.20 -13.02 7.94
N LEU A 248 -4.74 -11.98 7.22
CA LEU A 248 -5.41 -11.41 6.05
C LEU A 248 -5.17 -12.24 4.79
N PRO A 249 -6.15 -12.34 3.88
CA PRO A 249 -5.90 -12.80 2.52
C PRO A 249 -5.04 -11.80 1.76
N VAL A 250 -4.11 -12.34 0.95
CA VAL A 250 -3.14 -11.56 0.18
C VAL A 250 -3.24 -11.86 -1.31
N THR A 251 -3.26 -10.80 -2.13
CA THR A 251 -3.03 -10.86 -3.56
C THR A 251 -1.60 -10.41 -3.83
N VAL A 252 -0.72 -11.34 -4.21
CA VAL A 252 0.69 -11.08 -4.47
C VAL A 252 0.87 -10.74 -5.96
N PHE A 253 1.36 -9.55 -6.27
CA PHE A 253 1.71 -9.19 -7.63
C PHE A 253 2.92 -10.03 -8.05
N GLU A 254 2.92 -10.48 -9.29
CA GLU A 254 4.04 -11.22 -9.84
C GLU A 254 5.03 -10.23 -10.44
N GLY A 255 6.26 -10.20 -9.94
CA GLY A 255 7.32 -9.40 -10.54
C GLY A 255 7.52 -9.81 -12.01
N TYR A 256 7.85 -8.84 -12.88
CA TYR A 256 8.00 -9.13 -14.31
C TYR A 256 9.03 -10.23 -14.59
N GLU A 257 10.14 -10.26 -13.87
CA GLU A 257 11.19 -11.27 -13.98
C GLU A 257 10.71 -12.68 -13.58
N SER A 258 9.61 -12.76 -12.87
CA SER A 258 8.96 -14.01 -12.46
C SER A 258 7.72 -14.35 -13.29
N LEU A 259 7.50 -13.66 -14.42
CA LEU A 259 6.31 -13.80 -15.25
C LEU A 259 6.01 -15.26 -15.63
N GLY A 260 4.91 -15.77 -15.10
CA GLY A 260 4.40 -17.13 -15.33
C GLY A 260 4.91 -18.19 -14.33
N LYS A 261 5.69 -17.79 -13.33
CA LYS A 261 6.25 -18.71 -12.33
C LYS A 261 5.34 -18.91 -11.10
N LEU A 262 4.44 -17.95 -10.81
CA LEU A 262 3.55 -18.04 -9.64
C LEU A 262 2.27 -18.84 -9.94
N PRO A 263 1.80 -19.70 -8.99
CA PRO A 263 0.49 -20.34 -9.08
C PRO A 263 -0.64 -19.32 -9.09
N ARG A 264 -1.81 -19.69 -9.64
CA ARG A 264 -2.97 -18.79 -9.68
C ARG A 264 -3.48 -18.46 -8.26
N GLN A 265 -3.55 -19.46 -7.39
CA GLN A 265 -3.98 -19.33 -6.00
C GLN A 265 -3.53 -20.50 -5.15
N ALA A 266 -3.55 -20.31 -3.83
CA ALA A 266 -3.34 -21.34 -2.82
C ALA A 266 -4.25 -21.11 -1.60
N LEU A 267 -4.32 -22.10 -0.69
CA LEU A 267 -4.99 -21.98 0.61
C LEU A 267 -6.44 -21.52 0.51
N GLY A 268 -7.22 -22.09 -0.43
CA GLY A 268 -8.63 -21.75 -0.62
C GLY A 268 -8.87 -20.30 -1.05
N GLY A 269 -7.90 -19.69 -1.74
CA GLY A 269 -7.98 -18.30 -2.22
C GLY A 269 -7.52 -17.26 -1.19
N ARG A 270 -6.96 -17.67 -0.04
CA ARG A 270 -6.32 -16.74 0.90
C ARG A 270 -5.00 -16.16 0.36
N LEU A 271 -4.35 -16.88 -0.55
CA LEU A 271 -3.18 -16.43 -1.29
C LEU A 271 -3.50 -16.50 -2.77
N ARG A 272 -3.42 -15.36 -3.46
CA ARG A 272 -3.75 -15.23 -4.89
C ARG A 272 -2.63 -14.54 -5.63
N ARG A 273 -2.43 -14.95 -6.88
CA ARG A 273 -1.56 -14.24 -7.81
C ARG A 273 -2.32 -13.06 -8.40
N GLY A 274 -1.74 -11.88 -8.26
CA GLY A 274 -2.23 -10.61 -8.79
C GLY A 274 -1.72 -10.31 -10.20
N PRO A 275 -1.72 -9.03 -10.58
CA PRO A 275 -1.15 -8.54 -11.82
C PRO A 275 0.36 -8.79 -11.91
N VAL A 276 0.90 -8.62 -13.11
CA VAL A 276 2.34 -8.51 -13.34
C VAL A 276 2.77 -7.09 -13.01
N LYS A 277 3.66 -6.93 -12.03
CA LYS A 277 4.21 -5.63 -11.63
C LYS A 277 5.35 -5.24 -12.54
N ILE A 278 5.27 -4.04 -13.10
CA ILE A 278 6.33 -3.39 -13.88
C ILE A 278 6.60 -2.05 -13.21
N ALA A 279 7.85 -1.81 -12.82
CA ALA A 279 8.26 -0.54 -12.23
C ALA A 279 8.89 0.35 -13.30
N ILE A 280 8.54 1.65 -13.30
CA ILE A 280 9.20 2.70 -14.08
C ILE A 280 9.96 3.58 -13.09
N SER A 281 11.27 3.69 -13.27
CA SER A 281 12.08 4.70 -12.60
C SER A 281 12.10 5.99 -13.41
N GLU A 282 12.08 7.14 -12.72
CA GLU A 282 12.11 8.48 -13.31
C GLU A 282 13.31 9.27 -12.73
N LEU A 283 14.52 8.76 -12.90
CA LEU A 283 15.73 9.45 -12.48
C LEU A 283 16.34 10.27 -13.62
N GLY A 284 16.84 11.47 -13.30
CA GLY A 284 17.51 12.31 -14.28
C GLY A 284 16.66 12.79 -15.45
N GLY A 285 15.31 12.75 -15.33
CA GLY A 285 14.37 13.16 -16.39
C GLY A 285 14.16 12.12 -17.49
N GLU A 286 14.79 10.96 -17.39
CA GLU A 286 14.56 9.80 -18.25
C GLU A 286 13.69 8.75 -17.54
N ILE A 287 13.00 7.91 -18.33
CA ILE A 287 12.28 6.75 -17.80
C ILE A 287 13.04 5.46 -18.09
N ALA A 288 13.12 4.58 -17.09
CA ALA A 288 13.66 3.24 -17.24
C ALA A 288 12.65 2.22 -16.66
N PRO A 289 12.25 1.16 -17.42
CA PRO A 289 12.64 0.88 -18.81
C PRO A 289 12.15 1.95 -19.79
N GLY A 290 12.85 2.12 -20.91
CA GLY A 290 12.43 3.02 -21.97
C GLY A 290 11.11 2.61 -22.63
N GLU A 291 10.43 3.55 -23.35
CA GLU A 291 9.07 3.32 -23.89
C GLU A 291 8.96 2.02 -24.73
N GLY A 292 9.96 1.71 -25.55
CA GLY A 292 9.94 0.51 -26.39
C GLY A 292 10.05 -0.79 -25.58
N GLU A 293 10.88 -0.80 -24.56
CA GLU A 293 11.04 -1.94 -23.66
C GLU A 293 9.79 -2.11 -22.79
N LEU A 294 9.26 -1.01 -22.23
CA LEU A 294 8.00 -1.01 -21.48
C LEU A 294 6.86 -1.61 -22.31
N ALA A 295 6.72 -1.18 -23.57
CA ALA A 295 5.70 -1.71 -24.49
C ALA A 295 5.88 -3.21 -24.72
N ALA A 296 7.12 -3.68 -24.86
CA ALA A 296 7.43 -5.10 -24.99
C ALA A 296 7.07 -5.89 -23.73
N MET A 297 7.39 -5.39 -22.53
CA MET A 297 7.05 -5.99 -21.25
C MET A 297 5.53 -6.12 -21.06
N VAL A 298 4.80 -5.02 -21.28
CA VAL A 298 3.33 -4.98 -21.20
C VAL A 298 2.71 -5.96 -22.22
N TRP A 299 3.20 -5.98 -23.46
CA TRP A 299 2.73 -6.90 -24.47
C TRP A 299 2.96 -8.37 -24.07
N GLN A 300 4.13 -8.69 -23.52
CA GLN A 300 4.46 -10.05 -23.08
C GLN A 300 3.51 -10.56 -22.00
N ALA A 301 3.16 -9.72 -21.03
CA ALA A 301 2.19 -10.06 -20.00
C ALA A 301 0.77 -10.17 -20.59
N HIS A 302 0.35 -9.15 -21.36
CA HIS A 302 -1.00 -9.06 -21.93
C HIS A 302 -1.32 -10.23 -22.88
N ARG A 303 -0.43 -10.60 -23.80
CA ARG A 303 -0.65 -11.72 -24.74
C ARG A 303 -0.85 -13.07 -24.04
N ARG A 304 -0.30 -13.25 -22.82
CA ARG A 304 -0.49 -14.41 -21.94
C ARG A 304 -1.78 -14.33 -21.11
N GLY A 305 -2.66 -13.35 -21.37
CA GLY A 305 -3.89 -13.16 -20.61
C GLY A 305 -3.69 -12.58 -19.22
N ARG A 306 -2.50 -12.03 -18.89
CA ARG A 306 -2.21 -11.47 -17.58
C ARG A 306 -2.65 -10.01 -17.51
N GLN A 307 -3.10 -9.59 -16.33
CA GLN A 307 -3.23 -8.20 -15.95
C GLN A 307 -1.84 -7.62 -15.73
N VAL A 308 -1.61 -6.36 -16.05
CA VAL A 308 -0.40 -5.61 -15.67
C VAL A 308 -0.74 -4.54 -14.65
N ALA A 309 0.22 -4.24 -13.78
CA ALA A 309 0.23 -3.11 -12.84
C ALA A 309 1.53 -2.33 -13.08
N VAL A 310 1.40 -1.14 -13.66
CA VAL A 310 2.56 -0.33 -14.04
C VAL A 310 2.72 0.81 -13.03
N HIS A 311 3.84 0.84 -12.31
CA HIS A 311 4.23 1.96 -11.46
C HIS A 311 4.55 3.17 -12.34
N ALA A 312 3.81 4.27 -12.17
CA ALA A 312 4.01 5.49 -12.93
C ALA A 312 3.53 6.70 -12.12
N ILE A 313 4.43 7.63 -11.79
CA ILE A 313 4.16 8.77 -10.91
C ILE A 313 4.05 10.06 -11.72
N GLY A 314 5.12 10.45 -12.42
CA GLY A 314 5.15 11.65 -13.23
C GLY A 314 4.34 11.51 -14.52
N GLN A 315 3.97 12.65 -15.11
CA GLN A 315 3.15 12.69 -16.33
C GLN A 315 3.77 11.90 -17.49
N ARG A 316 5.10 11.91 -17.62
CA ARG A 316 5.84 11.18 -18.67
C ARG A 316 5.70 9.67 -18.50
N ALA A 317 5.89 9.16 -17.28
CA ALA A 317 5.73 7.73 -16.99
C ALA A 317 4.27 7.27 -17.14
N VAL A 318 3.31 8.07 -16.67
CA VAL A 318 1.87 7.78 -16.85
C VAL A 318 1.51 7.72 -18.35
N HIS A 319 2.02 8.67 -19.15
CA HIS A 319 1.80 8.66 -20.60
C HIS A 319 2.41 7.42 -21.27
N ALA A 320 3.64 7.03 -20.89
CA ALA A 320 4.30 5.85 -21.42
C ALA A 320 3.53 4.55 -21.05
N ALA A 321 3.06 4.44 -19.80
CA ALA A 321 2.24 3.33 -19.34
C ALA A 321 0.92 3.21 -20.11
N VAL A 322 0.19 4.34 -20.31
CA VAL A 322 -1.04 4.37 -21.09
C VAL A 322 -0.79 3.93 -22.53
N ARG A 323 0.26 4.46 -23.19
CA ARG A 323 0.63 4.05 -24.55
C ARG A 323 0.94 2.57 -24.68
N ALA A 324 1.71 2.02 -23.75
CA ALA A 324 2.08 0.60 -23.75
C ALA A 324 0.85 -0.30 -23.60
N ILE A 325 -0.09 0.06 -22.70
CA ILE A 325 -1.35 -0.67 -22.51
C ILE A 325 -2.25 -0.55 -23.72
N GLU A 326 -2.42 0.66 -24.28
CA GLU A 326 -3.23 0.91 -25.49
C GLU A 326 -2.73 0.09 -26.69
N GLU A 327 -1.41 0.06 -26.90
CA GLU A 327 -0.82 -0.75 -27.97
C GLU A 327 -1.07 -2.25 -27.77
N ALA A 328 -0.96 -2.74 -26.55
CA ALA A 328 -1.23 -4.14 -26.22
C ALA A 328 -2.70 -4.49 -26.48
N LEU A 329 -3.63 -3.63 -26.07
CA LEU A 329 -5.07 -3.79 -26.32
C LEU A 329 -5.44 -3.71 -27.80
N ARG A 330 -4.78 -2.85 -28.57
CA ARG A 330 -4.96 -2.75 -30.02
C ARG A 330 -4.49 -4.02 -30.75
N ARG A 331 -3.37 -4.63 -30.32
CA ARG A 331 -2.84 -5.87 -30.90
C ARG A 331 -3.70 -7.10 -30.54
N LYS A 332 -4.24 -7.16 -29.33
CA LYS A 332 -5.10 -8.25 -28.85
C LYS A 332 -6.20 -7.67 -27.94
N PRO A 333 -7.39 -7.35 -28.49
CA PRO A 333 -8.48 -6.79 -27.70
C PRO A 333 -8.91 -7.71 -26.58
N ARG A 334 -9.10 -7.14 -25.37
CA ARG A 334 -9.64 -7.81 -24.18
C ARG A 334 -10.51 -6.82 -23.41
N ARG A 335 -11.83 -7.09 -23.33
CA ARG A 335 -12.79 -6.18 -22.69
C ARG A 335 -12.56 -6.05 -21.18
N ASP A 336 -12.48 -7.16 -20.46
CA ASP A 336 -12.23 -7.19 -19.01
C ASP A 336 -10.74 -7.46 -18.73
N HIS A 337 -9.89 -6.51 -19.09
CA HIS A 337 -8.44 -6.62 -18.87
C HIS A 337 -8.02 -6.13 -17.49
N ARG A 338 -8.71 -5.12 -16.94
CA ARG A 338 -8.42 -4.44 -15.66
C ARG A 338 -6.94 -4.10 -15.48
N HIS A 339 -6.23 -3.80 -16.59
CA HIS A 339 -4.86 -3.28 -16.49
C HIS A 339 -4.86 -2.05 -15.62
N ARG A 340 -3.82 -1.85 -14.83
CA ARG A 340 -3.80 -0.78 -13.85
C ARG A 340 -2.52 0.02 -13.90
N ILE A 341 -2.65 1.29 -13.58
CA ILE A 341 -1.56 2.22 -13.32
C ILE A 341 -1.54 2.45 -11.80
N GLU A 342 -0.36 2.22 -11.21
CA GLU A 342 -0.11 2.49 -9.81
C GLU A 342 0.31 3.95 -9.63
N HIS A 343 -0.18 4.60 -8.58
CA HIS A 343 0.03 6.00 -8.21
C HIS A 343 -0.69 7.00 -9.12
N CYS A 344 -0.31 7.13 -10.38
CA CYS A 344 -0.84 8.14 -11.29
C CYS A 344 -0.75 9.55 -10.67
N GLY A 345 0.46 9.90 -10.20
CA GLY A 345 0.70 11.08 -9.37
C GLY A 345 0.43 12.39 -10.10
N VAL A 346 0.88 12.51 -11.36
CA VAL A 346 0.60 13.66 -12.22
C VAL A 346 -0.03 13.17 -13.51
N CYS A 347 -1.25 13.63 -13.81
CA CYS A 347 -2.00 13.20 -15.01
C CYS A 347 -2.89 14.33 -15.53
N SER A 348 -2.64 14.73 -16.79
CA SER A 348 -3.43 15.76 -17.46
C SER A 348 -4.87 15.28 -17.73
N PRO A 349 -5.84 16.20 -17.90
CA PRO A 349 -7.23 15.85 -18.21
C PRO A 349 -7.40 15.01 -19.48
N ASP A 350 -6.58 15.25 -20.49
CA ASP A 350 -6.65 14.46 -21.73
C ASP A 350 -6.10 13.05 -21.55
N LEU A 351 -5.09 12.89 -20.72
CA LEU A 351 -4.58 11.58 -20.35
C LEU A 351 -5.58 10.82 -19.48
N ALA A 352 -6.27 11.51 -18.55
CA ALA A 352 -7.35 10.93 -17.75
C ALA A 352 -8.51 10.43 -18.64
N LYS A 353 -8.91 11.19 -19.69
CA LYS A 353 -9.90 10.74 -20.67
C LYS A 353 -9.46 9.47 -21.41
N ARG A 354 -8.18 9.36 -21.77
CA ARG A 354 -7.66 8.15 -22.43
C ARG A 354 -7.68 6.95 -21.48
N ILE A 355 -7.29 7.15 -20.21
CA ILE A 355 -7.36 6.12 -19.16
C ILE A 355 -8.78 5.59 -19.02
N GLY A 356 -9.78 6.49 -18.91
CA GLY A 356 -11.20 6.12 -18.85
C GLY A 356 -11.69 5.39 -20.10
N ALA A 357 -11.39 5.91 -21.29
CA ALA A 357 -11.81 5.31 -22.57
C ALA A 357 -11.21 3.91 -22.79
N LEU A 358 -10.00 3.66 -22.29
CA LEU A 358 -9.34 2.35 -22.36
C LEU A 358 -9.78 1.39 -21.25
N GLY A 359 -10.54 1.85 -20.25
CA GLY A 359 -10.93 1.04 -19.10
C GLY A 359 -9.75 0.64 -18.20
N ILE A 360 -8.70 1.46 -18.16
CA ILE A 360 -7.55 1.26 -17.29
C ILE A 360 -7.95 1.64 -15.86
N ALA A 361 -7.67 0.77 -14.89
CA ALA A 361 -7.83 1.09 -13.48
C ALA A 361 -6.67 1.98 -12.99
N VAL A 362 -6.95 2.87 -12.06
CA VAL A 362 -5.90 3.60 -11.32
C VAL A 362 -5.94 3.17 -9.86
N VAL A 363 -4.79 2.81 -9.31
CA VAL A 363 -4.64 2.53 -7.88
C VAL A 363 -3.70 3.55 -7.29
N SER A 364 -4.23 4.40 -6.43
CA SER A 364 -3.53 5.59 -5.94
C SER A 364 -3.50 5.66 -4.42
N GLN A 365 -2.76 6.64 -3.87
CA GLN A 365 -2.52 6.80 -2.44
C GLN A 365 -2.99 8.17 -1.97
N PRO A 366 -4.29 8.33 -1.61
CA PRO A 366 -4.79 9.63 -1.15
C PRO A 366 -4.00 10.19 0.03
N SER A 367 -3.55 9.33 0.96
CA SER A 367 -2.76 9.72 2.14
C SER A 367 -1.44 10.40 1.80
N PHE A 368 -0.91 10.25 0.58
CA PHE A 368 0.31 10.95 0.15
C PHE A 368 0.13 12.47 0.15
N LEU A 369 -1.07 12.95 -0.16
CA LEU A 369 -1.39 14.38 -0.08
C LEU A 369 -1.32 14.89 1.36
N TYR A 370 -1.79 14.09 2.33
CA TYR A 370 -1.67 14.44 3.74
C TYR A 370 -0.21 14.48 4.20
N HIS A 371 0.55 13.43 3.91
CA HIS A 371 1.92 13.29 4.41
C HIS A 371 2.96 14.12 3.64
N SER A 372 2.71 14.44 2.37
CA SER A 372 3.68 15.08 1.48
C SER A 372 3.16 16.36 0.81
N GLY A 373 1.97 16.83 1.16
CA GLY A 373 1.33 17.98 0.51
C GLY A 373 2.19 19.23 0.48
N ASP A 374 2.82 19.58 1.61
CA ASP A 374 3.69 20.76 1.69
C ASP A 374 4.94 20.63 0.82
N ARG A 375 5.48 19.41 0.68
CA ARG A 375 6.60 19.13 -0.22
C ARG A 375 6.16 19.24 -1.69
N TYR A 376 4.96 18.76 -2.03
CA TYR A 376 4.43 18.89 -3.39
C TYR A 376 4.25 20.36 -3.79
N LEU A 377 3.72 21.18 -2.89
CA LEU A 377 3.58 22.63 -3.16
C LEU A 377 4.90 23.36 -3.42
N LYS A 378 6.00 22.84 -2.89
CA LYS A 378 7.35 23.43 -3.07
C LYS A 378 8.08 22.90 -4.30
N ASN A 379 7.91 21.61 -4.59
CA ASN A 379 8.78 20.89 -5.53
C ASN A 379 8.09 20.53 -6.85
N VAL A 380 6.76 20.44 -6.87
CA VAL A 380 6.02 20.17 -8.11
C VAL A 380 5.89 21.47 -8.93
N PRO A 381 6.18 21.44 -10.25
CA PRO A 381 5.95 22.59 -11.11
C PRO A 381 4.53 23.14 -10.98
N ARG A 382 4.37 24.47 -11.02
CA ARG A 382 3.07 25.12 -10.80
C ARG A 382 2.00 24.68 -11.80
N GLU A 383 2.42 24.41 -13.04
CA GLU A 383 1.56 23.87 -14.12
C GLU A 383 1.05 22.46 -13.84
N ASP A 384 1.78 21.65 -13.08
CA ASP A 384 1.41 20.27 -12.74
C ASP A 384 0.55 20.16 -11.46
N LEU A 385 0.61 21.18 -10.57
CA LEU A 385 -0.16 21.17 -9.32
C LEU A 385 -1.66 20.90 -9.52
N PRO A 386 -2.37 21.48 -10.52
CA PRO A 386 -3.78 21.18 -10.76
C PRO A 386 -4.06 19.73 -11.16
N HIS A 387 -3.03 19.02 -11.63
CA HIS A 387 -3.07 17.66 -12.15
C HIS A 387 -2.51 16.62 -11.17
N LEU A 388 -2.22 17.06 -9.95
CA LEU A 388 -1.64 16.21 -8.91
C LEU A 388 -2.73 15.32 -8.28
N TYR A 389 -2.54 14.00 -8.36
CA TYR A 389 -3.52 12.99 -7.91
C TYR A 389 -4.95 13.35 -8.38
N PRO A 390 -5.23 13.31 -9.69
CA PRO A 390 -6.42 13.92 -10.28
C PRO A 390 -7.64 13.00 -10.19
N PHE A 391 -8.05 12.67 -8.97
CA PHE A 391 -9.14 11.73 -8.71
C PHE A 391 -10.45 12.16 -9.36
N GLY A 392 -10.80 13.47 -9.26
CA GLY A 392 -12.01 14.02 -9.87
C GLY A 392 -12.00 13.89 -11.40
N ASP A 393 -10.88 14.21 -12.07
CA ASP A 393 -10.78 14.09 -13.54
C ASP A 393 -10.87 12.63 -13.98
N LEU A 394 -10.22 11.71 -13.28
CA LEU A 394 -10.27 10.29 -13.58
C LEU A 394 -11.69 9.72 -13.46
N LEU A 395 -12.43 10.06 -12.39
CA LEU A 395 -13.82 9.62 -12.24
C LEU A 395 -14.74 10.26 -13.28
N ARG A 396 -14.61 11.57 -13.56
CA ARG A 396 -15.37 12.26 -14.61
C ARG A 396 -15.12 11.67 -15.99
N ALA A 397 -13.93 11.12 -16.23
CA ALA A 397 -13.58 10.40 -17.44
C ALA A 397 -14.13 8.95 -17.51
N GLY A 398 -14.89 8.51 -16.51
CA GLY A 398 -15.41 7.14 -16.41
C GLY A 398 -14.38 6.10 -15.98
N GLY A 399 -13.24 6.55 -15.46
CA GLY A 399 -12.21 5.67 -14.88
C GLY A 399 -12.63 5.07 -13.55
N ARG A 400 -12.02 3.94 -13.16
CA ARG A 400 -12.17 3.35 -11.83
C ARG A 400 -10.93 3.62 -10.99
N LEU A 401 -11.18 4.04 -9.75
CA LEU A 401 -10.14 4.37 -8.78
C LEU A 401 -10.17 3.38 -7.62
N ALA A 402 -9.03 2.82 -7.27
CA ALA A 402 -8.83 2.10 -6.01
C ALA A 402 -7.75 2.81 -5.18
N ALA A 403 -7.74 2.55 -3.89
CA ALA A 403 -6.77 3.14 -2.98
C ALA A 403 -5.94 2.08 -2.27
N GLY A 404 -4.67 2.40 -2.05
CA GLY A 404 -3.74 1.67 -1.21
C GLY A 404 -2.90 2.62 -0.36
N SER A 405 -2.20 2.07 0.61
CA SER A 405 -1.30 2.84 1.49
C SER A 405 0.07 3.06 0.87
N ASP A 406 0.53 2.09 0.10
CA ASP A 406 1.94 1.97 -0.27
C ASP A 406 2.87 1.83 0.96
N ALA A 407 2.32 1.28 2.08
CA ALA A 407 3.14 1.09 3.27
C ALA A 407 4.36 0.18 2.98
N PRO A 408 5.53 0.57 3.49
CA PRO A 408 5.82 1.50 4.58
C PRO A 408 6.00 2.98 4.20
N VAL A 409 5.79 3.39 2.94
CA VAL A 409 5.97 4.80 2.49
C VAL A 409 5.13 5.75 3.35
N VAL A 410 3.88 5.38 3.63
CA VAL A 410 3.04 6.01 4.65
C VAL A 410 2.32 4.95 5.48
N PRO A 411 1.87 5.26 6.71
CA PRO A 411 1.10 4.33 7.52
C PRO A 411 -0.18 3.87 6.81
N PRO A 412 -0.56 2.57 6.93
CA PRO A 412 -1.75 2.02 6.28
C PRO A 412 -3.02 2.39 7.08
N ARG A 413 -3.46 3.65 6.98
CA ARG A 413 -4.63 4.22 7.63
C ARG A 413 -5.70 4.58 6.59
N PRO A 414 -6.61 3.64 6.23
CA PRO A 414 -7.62 3.88 5.19
C PRO A 414 -8.55 5.04 5.48
N LEU A 415 -8.96 5.25 6.75
CA LEU A 415 -9.83 6.39 7.12
C LEU A 415 -9.15 7.74 6.85
N LEU A 416 -7.84 7.84 7.10
CA LEU A 416 -7.06 9.02 6.69
C LEU A 416 -7.01 9.18 5.17
N GLY A 417 -6.91 8.07 4.43
CA GLY A 417 -6.99 8.06 2.97
C GLY A 417 -8.34 8.59 2.47
N ILE A 418 -9.45 8.13 3.07
CA ILE A 418 -10.81 8.58 2.77
C ILE A 418 -10.94 10.09 3.07
N GLN A 419 -10.57 10.52 4.28
CA GLN A 419 -10.56 11.93 4.65
C GLN A 419 -9.79 12.77 3.65
N THR A 420 -8.58 12.34 3.30
CA THR A 420 -7.71 13.11 2.40
C THR A 420 -8.24 13.15 0.96
N ALA A 421 -8.88 12.07 0.47
CA ALA A 421 -9.54 12.09 -0.82
C ALA A 421 -10.69 13.11 -0.89
N VAL A 422 -11.39 13.32 0.22
CA VAL A 422 -12.50 14.28 0.34
C VAL A 422 -12.00 15.71 0.57
N THR A 423 -11.12 15.92 1.54
CA THR A 423 -10.69 17.27 1.97
C THR A 423 -9.54 17.81 1.12
N ARG A 424 -8.72 16.95 0.57
CA ARG A 424 -7.46 17.31 -0.11
C ARG A 424 -6.47 18.07 0.78
N ALA A 425 -6.67 18.02 2.08
CA ALA A 425 -5.86 18.75 3.05
C ALA A 425 -4.58 17.98 3.39
N GLY A 426 -3.45 18.68 3.32
CA GLY A 426 -2.17 18.24 3.85
C GLY A 426 -2.12 18.38 5.39
N ARG A 427 -1.10 17.80 6.01
CA ARG A 427 -0.93 17.79 7.47
C ARG A 427 -0.86 19.18 8.10
N LEU A 428 -0.35 20.19 7.37
CA LEU A 428 -0.28 21.59 7.83
C LEU A 428 -1.48 22.44 7.38
N GLY A 429 -2.54 21.80 6.86
CA GLY A 429 -3.80 22.46 6.48
C GLY A 429 -3.83 23.02 5.06
N ALA A 430 -2.76 22.91 4.28
CA ALA A 430 -2.77 23.33 2.88
C ALA A 430 -3.66 22.40 2.06
N VAL A 431 -4.58 22.97 1.27
CA VAL A 431 -5.48 22.20 0.36
C VAL A 431 -4.89 22.16 -1.05
N LEU A 432 -4.69 20.95 -1.56
CA LEU A 432 -4.08 20.71 -2.87
C LEU A 432 -5.16 20.36 -3.90
N SER A 433 -5.23 21.15 -4.98
CA SER A 433 -6.11 20.87 -6.13
C SER A 433 -7.56 20.52 -5.70
N PRO A 434 -8.29 21.43 -5.04
CA PRO A 434 -9.60 21.13 -4.46
C PRO A 434 -10.64 20.66 -5.49
N GLN A 435 -10.48 21.01 -6.77
CA GLN A 435 -11.31 20.51 -7.88
C GLN A 435 -11.21 19.00 -8.13
N GLN A 436 -10.24 18.35 -7.50
CA GLN A 436 -10.02 16.90 -7.55
C GLN A 436 -10.59 16.17 -6.34
N SER A 437 -11.27 16.87 -5.41
CA SER A 437 -11.94 16.28 -4.26
C SER A 437 -13.01 15.29 -4.68
N LEU A 438 -13.20 14.26 -3.86
CA LEU A 438 -14.26 13.27 -3.99
C LEU A 438 -15.32 13.48 -2.92
N ASP A 439 -16.52 12.94 -3.14
CA ASP A 439 -17.45 12.76 -2.04
C ASP A 439 -17.08 11.52 -1.18
N VAL A 440 -17.69 11.40 0.00
CA VAL A 440 -17.38 10.32 0.94
C VAL A 440 -17.70 8.94 0.37
N ALA A 441 -18.79 8.82 -0.40
CA ALA A 441 -19.18 7.55 -1.00
C ALA A 441 -18.16 7.11 -2.06
N GLN A 442 -17.69 8.03 -2.90
CA GLN A 442 -16.64 7.78 -3.89
C GLN A 442 -15.32 7.37 -3.19
N ALA A 443 -14.94 8.04 -2.11
CA ALA A 443 -13.75 7.72 -1.35
C ALA A 443 -13.84 6.34 -0.67
N LEU A 444 -15.03 5.97 -0.15
CA LEU A 444 -15.28 4.62 0.39
C LEU A 444 -15.19 3.55 -0.69
N LEU A 445 -15.71 3.80 -1.90
CA LEU A 445 -15.60 2.86 -3.03
C LEU A 445 -14.15 2.55 -3.39
N MET A 446 -13.24 3.53 -3.30
CA MET A 446 -11.81 3.32 -3.56
C MET A 446 -11.18 2.27 -2.62
N HIS A 447 -11.63 2.20 -1.37
CA HIS A 447 -11.12 1.27 -0.35
C HIS A 447 -11.95 -0.01 -0.19
N THR A 448 -13.02 -0.18 -0.98
CA THR A 448 -13.94 -1.33 -0.89
C THR A 448 -14.14 -1.99 -2.25
N ARG A 449 -15.25 -1.66 -2.94
CA ARG A 449 -15.69 -2.29 -4.20
C ARG A 449 -14.65 -2.14 -5.32
N ASP A 450 -14.10 -0.96 -5.52
CA ASP A 450 -13.17 -0.72 -6.61
C ASP A 450 -11.78 -1.31 -6.33
N ALA A 451 -11.35 -1.34 -5.06
CA ALA A 451 -10.16 -2.07 -4.64
C ALA A 451 -10.31 -3.58 -4.88
N ALA A 452 -11.46 -4.17 -4.55
CA ALA A 452 -11.74 -5.57 -4.84
C ALA A 452 -11.80 -5.84 -6.35
N TRP A 453 -12.46 -4.96 -7.10
CA TRP A 453 -12.57 -5.07 -8.55
C TRP A 453 -11.21 -5.01 -9.24
N SER A 454 -10.31 -4.15 -8.77
CA SER A 454 -8.98 -4.00 -9.35
C SER A 454 -8.15 -5.30 -9.30
N ALA A 455 -8.53 -6.27 -8.46
CA ALA A 455 -7.90 -7.58 -8.30
C ALA A 455 -8.80 -8.75 -8.73
N PHE A 456 -9.89 -8.52 -9.48
CA PHE A 456 -10.86 -9.55 -9.87
C PHE A 456 -11.47 -10.30 -8.66
N GLN A 457 -11.82 -9.58 -7.60
CA GLN A 457 -12.41 -10.13 -6.36
C GLN A 457 -13.76 -9.49 -6.01
N ASP A 458 -14.34 -8.70 -6.90
CA ASP A 458 -15.61 -8.00 -6.71
C ASP A 458 -16.83 -8.93 -6.63
N ASP A 459 -16.73 -10.16 -7.07
CA ASP A 459 -17.69 -11.24 -6.85
C ASP A 459 -17.59 -11.89 -5.46
N GLU A 460 -16.50 -11.66 -4.74
CA GLU A 460 -16.24 -12.26 -3.42
C GLU A 460 -16.29 -11.26 -2.26
N ARG A 461 -15.94 -9.98 -2.48
CA ARG A 461 -15.80 -8.94 -1.46
C ARG A 461 -16.00 -7.53 -2.02
N GLY A 462 -15.88 -6.52 -1.15
CA GLY A 462 -15.95 -5.10 -1.51
C GLY A 462 -17.35 -4.51 -1.41
N SER A 463 -18.38 -5.36 -1.20
CA SER A 463 -19.76 -4.94 -0.89
C SER A 463 -20.42 -5.96 0.01
N ILE A 464 -21.48 -5.56 0.72
CA ILE A 464 -22.29 -6.43 1.59
C ILE A 464 -23.47 -6.94 0.76
N GLU A 465 -23.31 -8.09 0.15
CA GLU A 465 -24.30 -8.76 -0.70
C GLU A 465 -24.40 -10.25 -0.36
N PRO A 466 -25.58 -10.88 -0.46
CA PRO A 466 -25.72 -12.33 -0.26
C PRO A 466 -24.77 -13.10 -1.18
N GLY A 467 -24.10 -14.11 -0.60
CA GLY A 467 -23.12 -14.95 -1.30
C GLY A 467 -21.68 -14.48 -1.17
N LYS A 468 -21.43 -13.19 -0.95
CA LYS A 468 -20.06 -12.65 -0.73
C LYS A 468 -19.52 -13.04 0.65
N ARG A 469 -18.22 -12.89 0.81
CA ARG A 469 -17.53 -13.12 2.09
C ARG A 469 -18.04 -12.14 3.13
N ALA A 470 -18.17 -12.62 4.34
CA ALA A 470 -18.54 -11.80 5.48
C ALA A 470 -17.27 -11.13 6.08
N ASP A 471 -16.64 -10.28 5.29
CA ASP A 471 -15.50 -9.45 5.70
C ASP A 471 -16.06 -8.03 5.93
N PHE A 472 -16.02 -7.53 7.18
CA PHE A 472 -16.66 -6.27 7.59
C PHE A 472 -15.73 -5.42 8.44
N VAL A 473 -15.99 -4.10 8.45
CA VAL A 473 -15.51 -3.17 9.46
C VAL A 473 -16.71 -2.47 10.11
N LEU A 474 -16.72 -2.38 11.43
CA LEU A 474 -17.67 -1.60 12.21
C LEU A 474 -16.96 -0.34 12.70
N LEU A 475 -17.47 0.82 12.31
CA LEU A 475 -17.01 2.12 12.74
C LEU A 475 -17.94 2.72 13.79
N SER A 476 -17.40 3.58 14.65
CA SER A 476 -18.16 4.29 15.69
C SER A 476 -19.29 5.17 15.12
N ASN A 477 -19.16 5.65 13.89
CA ASN A 477 -20.19 6.44 13.21
C ASN A 477 -20.10 6.28 11.68
N ASP A 478 -21.12 6.77 10.96
CA ASP A 478 -21.14 6.85 9.49
C ASP A 478 -20.15 7.93 9.02
N PRO A 479 -19.15 7.60 8.19
CA PRO A 479 -18.22 8.59 7.63
C PRO A 479 -18.89 9.73 6.86
N ALA A 480 -20.12 9.52 6.35
CA ALA A 480 -20.87 10.57 5.66
C ALA A 480 -21.65 11.47 6.62
N SER A 481 -21.73 11.14 7.92
CA SER A 481 -22.48 11.90 8.94
C SER A 481 -21.59 12.76 9.85
N VAL A 482 -20.26 12.65 9.70
CA VAL A 482 -19.29 13.46 10.45
C VAL A 482 -18.70 14.56 9.54
N PRO A 483 -18.14 15.64 10.11
CA PRO A 483 -17.35 16.59 9.34
C PRO A 483 -16.23 15.89 8.56
N PRO A 484 -15.96 16.27 7.30
CA PRO A 484 -14.95 15.58 6.49
C PRO A 484 -13.55 15.52 7.09
N ASP A 485 -13.17 16.47 7.93
CA ASP A 485 -11.89 16.54 8.64
C ASP A 485 -11.84 15.69 9.93
N GLU A 486 -12.95 15.09 10.32
CA GLU A 486 -13.05 14.17 11.47
C GLU A 486 -13.16 12.69 11.05
N ILE A 487 -13.19 12.38 9.74
CA ILE A 487 -13.34 10.98 9.25
C ILE A 487 -12.20 10.09 9.75
N ALA A 488 -10.97 10.60 9.81
CA ALA A 488 -9.81 9.85 10.29
C ALA A 488 -9.80 9.59 11.80
N ASP A 489 -10.65 10.28 12.55
CA ASP A 489 -10.79 10.15 14.00
C ASP A 489 -11.89 9.15 14.41
N LEU A 490 -12.61 8.58 13.44
CA LEU A 490 -13.58 7.51 13.69
C LEU A 490 -12.87 6.24 14.22
N ASP A 491 -13.40 5.68 15.29
CA ASP A 491 -12.89 4.44 15.85
C ASP A 491 -13.28 3.23 15.00
N VAL A 492 -12.35 2.33 14.77
CA VAL A 492 -12.61 0.97 14.29
C VAL A 492 -12.98 0.10 15.49
N GLU A 493 -14.28 -0.06 15.75
CA GLU A 493 -14.78 -0.84 16.88
C GLU A 493 -14.61 -2.34 16.66
N MET A 494 -14.71 -2.79 15.40
CA MET A 494 -14.64 -4.20 15.07
C MET A 494 -14.18 -4.42 13.63
N THR A 495 -13.31 -5.41 13.42
CA THR A 495 -13.01 -5.96 12.10
C THR A 495 -13.34 -7.44 12.07
N VAL A 496 -14.09 -7.85 11.06
CA VAL A 496 -14.61 -9.21 10.87
C VAL A 496 -14.00 -9.83 9.63
N LEU A 497 -13.44 -11.02 9.76
CA LEU A 497 -12.94 -11.84 8.65
C LEU A 497 -13.76 -13.13 8.55
N ALA A 498 -14.36 -13.37 7.40
CA ALA A 498 -15.20 -14.56 7.15
C ALA A 498 -16.22 -14.82 8.28
N GLY A 499 -16.87 -13.76 8.75
CA GLY A 499 -17.88 -13.82 9.80
C GLY A 499 -17.35 -13.99 11.22
N GLN A 500 -16.04 -13.98 11.43
CA GLN A 500 -15.42 -14.07 12.74
C GLN A 500 -14.76 -12.74 13.12
N ILE A 501 -14.98 -12.29 14.35
CA ILE A 501 -14.36 -11.07 14.83
C ILE A 501 -12.85 -11.29 14.93
N ALA A 502 -12.10 -10.55 14.11
CA ALA A 502 -10.65 -10.57 14.03
C ALA A 502 -9.99 -9.46 14.86
N TRP A 503 -10.69 -8.33 15.06
CA TRP A 503 -10.30 -7.22 15.91
C TRP A 503 -11.53 -6.66 16.63
N PRO A 504 -11.46 -6.24 17.91
CA PRO A 504 -10.32 -6.46 18.81
C PRO A 504 -10.11 -7.96 19.09
N PRO A 505 -8.91 -8.38 19.48
CA PRO A 505 -8.65 -9.78 19.83
C PRO A 505 -9.48 -10.18 21.05
N SER A 506 -9.85 -11.45 21.16
CA SER A 506 -10.72 -11.97 22.21
C SER A 506 -10.25 -11.68 23.64
N SER A 507 -8.93 -11.50 23.84
CA SER A 507 -8.33 -11.12 25.13
C SER A 507 -8.61 -9.66 25.55
N ARG A 508 -9.05 -8.80 24.65
CA ARG A 508 -9.40 -7.38 24.95
C ARG A 508 -10.91 -7.13 25.04
N ARG A 509 -11.76 -8.17 24.91
CA ARG A 509 -13.23 -8.04 24.94
C ARG A 509 -13.84 -8.06 26.34
N SER A 510 -13.04 -8.18 27.38
CA SER A 510 -13.48 -8.32 28.77
C SER A 510 -13.12 -7.10 29.61
N THR A 511 -13.53 -5.90 29.19
CA THR A 511 -13.59 -4.73 30.11
C THR A 511 -14.81 -3.88 29.81
#